data_4b847d6b266320d124b14b588be82291
#
_entry.id   4b847d6b266320d124b14b588be82291
#
_cell.length_a   1.000
_cell.length_b   1.000
_cell.length_c   1.000
_cell.angle_alpha   90.00
_cell.angle_beta   90.00
_cell.angle_gamma   90.00
#
_symmetry.space_group_name_H-M   'P 1'
#
loop_
_entity.id
_entity.type
_entity.pdbx_description
1 polymer ?
#
loop_
_entity_poly.entity_id
_entity_poly.type
_entity_poly.pdbx_seq_one_letter_code
_entity_poly.pdbx_strand_id
1 'polypeptide(L)'
;MELVVSELVANAVKASMDDDGRPRYSAENGLAYVQMRLSSDRVVTLVEVWDENTGLPELTQVGLYDDGGRGLMLVAALSRHWGWDLSRHGTGKIVWALIGL
;
A
#
# COMPACT_ATOMS: atom_id res chain seq x y z
N MET A 1 3.39 14.41 -0.85
CA MET A 1 3.98 13.09 -1.19
C MET A 1 4.32 12.23 0.03
N GLU A 2 4.93 12.80 1.05
CA GLU A 2 5.30 12.04 2.25
C GLU A 2 4.12 11.35 2.91
N LEU A 3 2.97 12.01 2.98
CA LEU A 3 1.77 11.43 3.58
C LEU A 3 1.25 10.25 2.76
N VAL A 4 1.26 10.36 1.44
CA VAL A 4 0.83 9.26 0.56
C VAL A 4 1.77 8.06 0.71
N VAL A 5 3.07 8.28 0.69
CA VAL A 5 4.05 7.20 0.89
C VAL A 5 3.83 6.53 2.24
N SER A 6 3.68 7.32 3.29
CA SER A 6 3.46 6.81 4.64
C SER A 6 2.21 5.94 4.73
N GLU A 7 1.11 6.38 4.11
CA GLU A 7 -0.14 5.63 4.15
C GLU A 7 -0.09 4.35 3.34
N LEU A 8 0.54 4.38 2.16
CA LEU A 8 0.69 3.18 1.36
C LEU A 8 1.56 2.14 2.06
N VAL A 9 2.66 2.57 2.67
CA VAL A 9 3.54 1.68 3.41
C VAL A 9 2.83 1.12 4.65
N ALA A 10 2.12 1.97 5.38
CA ALA A 10 1.36 1.53 6.55
C ALA A 10 0.31 0.47 6.19
N ASN A 11 -0.40 0.66 5.07
CA ASN A 11 -1.37 -0.32 4.59
C ASN A 11 -0.70 -1.64 4.22
N ALA A 12 0.45 -1.58 3.56
CA ALA A 12 1.19 -2.79 3.19
C ALA A 12 1.69 -3.54 4.43
N VAL A 13 2.16 -2.82 5.43
CA VAL A 13 2.60 -3.43 6.70
C VAL A 13 1.42 -4.11 7.40
N LYS A 14 0.26 -3.44 7.47
CA LYS A 14 -0.94 -4.03 8.06
C LYS A 14 -1.39 -5.28 7.30
N ALA A 15 -1.37 -5.24 5.98
CA ALA A 15 -1.73 -6.36 5.13
C ALA A 15 -0.80 -7.56 5.33
N SER A 16 0.42 -7.31 5.76
CA SER A 16 1.43 -8.34 5.97
C SER A 16 1.39 -8.95 7.37
N MET A 17 0.48 -8.51 8.23
CA MET A 17 0.36 -8.97 9.61
C MET A 17 -0.99 -9.64 9.84
N ASP A 18 -1.01 -10.58 10.79
CA ASP A 18 -2.25 -11.17 11.29
C ASP A 18 -2.86 -10.29 12.39
N ASP A 19 -3.99 -10.73 12.93
CA ASP A 19 -4.71 -9.98 13.97
C ASP A 19 -3.90 -9.82 15.26
N ASP A 20 -2.91 -10.69 15.49
CA ASP A 20 -2.04 -10.64 16.65
C ASP A 20 -0.79 -9.79 16.42
N GLY A 21 -0.67 -9.16 15.25
CA GLY A 21 0.48 -8.35 14.91
C GLY A 21 1.71 -9.14 14.49
N ARG A 22 1.53 -10.40 14.11
CA ARG A 22 2.63 -11.25 13.64
C ARG A 22 2.69 -11.28 12.13
N PRO A 23 3.89 -11.44 11.55
CA PRO A 23 4.03 -11.54 10.10
C PRO A 23 3.21 -12.71 9.55
N ARG A 24 2.35 -12.43 8.60
CA ARG A 24 1.39 -13.40 8.06
C ARG A 24 2.00 -14.27 6.97
N TYR A 25 2.89 -13.71 6.18
CA TYR A 25 3.43 -14.34 4.97
C TYR A 25 4.92 -14.57 5.07
N SER A 26 5.47 -14.51 6.27
CA SER A 26 6.89 -14.66 6.44
C SER A 26 7.33 -16.07 6.06
N ALA A 27 8.37 -16.14 5.27
CA ALA A 27 9.02 -17.36 4.92
C ALA A 27 9.92 -17.83 6.08
N GLU A 28 11.04 -18.43 5.77
CA GLU A 28 11.92 -19.12 6.71
C GLU A 28 12.41 -18.29 7.90
N ASN A 29 12.47 -16.97 7.75
CA ASN A 29 13.07 -16.13 8.80
C ASN A 29 12.04 -15.41 9.69
N GLY A 30 10.75 -15.65 9.46
CA GLY A 30 9.69 -15.01 10.25
C GLY A 30 9.52 -13.51 9.98
N LEU A 31 10.01 -13.02 8.84
CA LEU A 31 9.91 -11.61 8.47
C LEU A 31 8.93 -11.41 7.31
N ALA A 32 8.10 -10.38 7.42
CA ALA A 32 7.25 -9.94 6.32
C ALA A 32 8.01 -8.88 5.51
N TYR A 33 7.88 -8.92 4.19
CA TYR A 33 8.57 -8.00 3.30
C TYR A 33 7.58 -7.08 2.61
N VAL A 34 7.97 -5.82 2.54
CA VAL A 34 7.26 -4.79 1.79
C VAL A 34 8.30 -4.12 0.91
N GLN A 35 7.95 -3.87 -0.35
CA GLN A 35 8.85 -3.18 -1.29
C GLN A 35 8.21 -1.90 -1.76
N MET A 36 8.99 -0.85 -1.87
CA MET A 36 8.54 0.44 -2.38
C MET A 36 9.42 0.87 -3.55
N ARG A 37 8.78 1.43 -4.57
CA ARG A 37 9.48 2.03 -5.70
C ARG A 37 8.93 3.41 -5.98
N LEU A 38 9.83 4.37 -6.18
CA LEU A 38 9.50 5.73 -6.59
C LEU A 38 10.05 5.96 -7.99
N SER A 39 9.22 6.48 -8.87
CA SER A 39 9.62 6.85 -10.23
C SER A 39 9.07 8.24 -10.53
N SER A 40 9.88 9.11 -11.11
CA SER A 40 9.46 10.48 -11.38
C SER A 40 10.03 10.97 -12.70
N ASP A 41 9.22 11.76 -13.42
CA ASP A 41 9.65 12.46 -14.64
C ASP A 41 9.76 13.98 -14.39
N ARG A 42 9.77 14.41 -13.13
CA ARG A 42 9.81 15.79 -12.65
C ARG A 42 8.47 16.52 -12.73
N VAL A 43 7.46 15.92 -13.35
CA VAL A 43 6.11 16.48 -13.40
C VAL A 43 5.20 15.70 -12.48
N VAL A 44 5.32 14.37 -12.51
CA VAL A 44 4.56 13.48 -11.65
C VAL A 44 5.51 12.47 -11.01
N THR A 45 5.09 11.94 -9.89
CA THR A 45 5.80 10.87 -9.19
C THR A 45 4.87 9.69 -9.03
N LEU A 46 5.34 8.52 -9.45
CA LEU A 46 4.63 7.26 -9.24
C LEU A 46 5.21 6.59 -8.00
N VAL A 47 4.36 6.34 -7.03
CA VAL A 47 4.69 5.58 -5.82
C VAL A 47 4.07 4.21 -5.96
N GLU A 48 4.86 3.17 -5.82
CA GLU A 48 4.39 1.78 -5.89
C GLU A 48 4.82 1.06 -4.63
N VAL A 49 3.89 0.40 -3.96
CA VAL A 49 4.20 -0.38 -2.75
C VAL A 49 3.66 -1.79 -2.94
N TRP A 50 4.56 -2.75 -2.86
CA TRP A 50 4.25 -4.17 -2.97
C TRP A 50 4.15 -4.80 -1.59
N ASP A 51 3.17 -5.68 -1.41
CA ASP A 51 3.08 -6.57 -0.26
C ASP A 51 2.61 -7.96 -0.72
N GLU A 52 2.76 -8.95 0.14
CA GLU A 52 2.46 -10.35 -0.21
C GLU A 52 0.98 -10.69 -0.19
N ASN A 53 0.14 -9.83 0.38
CA ASN A 53 -1.28 -10.10 0.51
C ASN A 53 -2.01 -9.75 -0.79
N THR A 54 -2.80 -10.69 -1.32
CA THR A 54 -3.60 -10.46 -2.52
C THR A 54 -4.97 -9.88 -2.22
N GLY A 55 -5.30 -9.63 -0.94
CA GLY A 55 -6.55 -8.97 -0.58
C GLY A 55 -6.61 -7.56 -1.11
N LEU A 56 -7.79 -7.17 -1.60
CA LEU A 56 -7.96 -5.87 -2.25
C LEU A 56 -7.93 -4.74 -1.22
N PRO A 57 -7.28 -3.61 -1.55
CA PRO A 57 -7.43 -2.42 -0.74
C PRO A 57 -8.86 -1.90 -0.85
N GLU A 58 -9.43 -1.49 0.27
CA GLU A 58 -10.83 -1.07 0.33
C GLU A 58 -10.96 0.35 0.84
N LEU A 59 -11.80 1.14 0.16
CA LEU A 59 -12.29 2.41 0.63
C LEU A 59 -13.68 2.17 1.23
N THR A 60 -13.73 1.85 2.51
CA THR A 60 -15.00 1.59 3.18
C THR A 60 -15.29 2.65 4.21
N GLN A 61 -16.59 2.83 4.55
CA GLN A 61 -16.94 3.75 5.61
C GLN A 61 -16.48 3.27 6.99
N VAL A 62 -16.34 1.98 7.15
CA VAL A 62 -15.73 1.42 8.36
C VAL A 62 -14.34 2.01 8.56
N GLY A 63 -13.66 2.28 7.48
CA GLY A 63 -12.36 2.91 7.49
C GLY A 63 -12.33 4.31 8.08
N LEU A 64 -13.47 4.98 8.26
CA LEU A 64 -13.49 6.26 8.96
C LEU A 64 -13.04 6.14 10.40
N TYR A 65 -13.23 4.97 10.99
CA TYR A 65 -12.82 4.69 12.36
C TYR A 65 -11.60 3.78 12.44
N ASP A 66 -11.12 3.33 11.30
CA ASP A 66 -9.97 2.47 11.16
C ASP A 66 -8.89 3.22 10.40
N ASP A 67 -7.69 3.27 10.96
CA ASP A 67 -6.57 4.00 10.36
C ASP A 67 -6.27 3.55 8.92
N GLY A 68 -6.41 2.26 8.63
CA GLY A 68 -6.16 1.75 7.29
C GLY A 68 -7.11 2.31 6.24
N GLY A 69 -8.41 2.35 6.55
CA GLY A 69 -9.40 2.91 5.63
C GLY A 69 -9.22 4.39 5.40
N ARG A 70 -8.90 5.14 6.46
CA ARG A 70 -8.60 6.57 6.33
C ARG A 70 -7.36 6.81 5.48
N GLY A 71 -6.38 5.93 5.60
CA GLY A 71 -5.17 6.02 4.80
C GLY A 71 -5.46 6.02 3.31
N LEU A 72 -6.28 5.07 2.84
CA LEU A 72 -6.67 5.01 1.43
C LEU A 72 -7.49 6.21 0.99
N MET A 73 -8.36 6.75 1.86
CA MET A 73 -9.09 7.97 1.56
C MET A 73 -8.14 9.15 1.37
N LEU A 74 -7.11 9.26 2.19
CA LEU A 74 -6.09 10.31 2.03
C LEU A 74 -5.32 10.12 0.74
N VAL A 75 -4.95 8.89 0.41
CA VAL A 75 -4.26 8.59 -0.86
C VAL A 75 -5.12 9.04 -2.04
N ALA A 76 -6.41 8.69 -2.02
CA ALA A 76 -7.33 9.09 -3.09
C ALA A 76 -7.45 10.60 -3.20
N ALA A 77 -7.50 11.31 -2.06
CA ALA A 77 -7.66 12.76 -2.05
C ALA A 77 -6.42 13.50 -2.53
N LEU A 78 -5.22 12.96 -2.25
CA LEU A 78 -3.96 13.64 -2.53
C LEU A 78 -3.30 13.21 -3.83
N SER A 79 -3.82 12.18 -4.48
CA SER A 79 -3.25 11.62 -5.70
C SER A 79 -4.07 12.02 -6.92
N ARG A 80 -3.41 12.19 -8.07
CA ARG A 80 -4.13 12.37 -9.35
C ARG A 80 -4.88 11.10 -9.70
N HIS A 81 -4.20 9.96 -9.55
CA HIS A 81 -4.76 8.64 -9.76
C HIS A 81 -4.15 7.70 -8.73
N TRP A 82 -4.86 6.68 -8.38
CA TRP A 82 -4.34 5.60 -7.56
C TRP A 82 -5.05 4.31 -7.94
N GLY A 83 -4.49 3.20 -7.56
CA GLY A 83 -5.08 1.91 -7.85
C GLY A 83 -4.23 0.78 -7.29
N TRP A 84 -4.53 -0.41 -7.74
CA TRP A 84 -3.79 -1.59 -7.34
C TRP A 84 -3.79 -2.60 -8.47
N ASP A 85 -2.76 -3.45 -8.48
CA ASP A 85 -2.63 -4.55 -9.43
C ASP A 85 -2.06 -5.76 -8.71
N LEU A 86 -2.42 -6.95 -9.17
CA LEU A 86 -1.75 -8.15 -8.70
C LEU A 86 -0.33 -8.19 -9.28
N SER A 87 0.60 -8.70 -8.47
CA SER A 87 1.99 -8.80 -8.90
C SER A 87 2.13 -9.78 -10.06
N ARG A 88 2.90 -9.39 -11.09
CA ARG A 88 3.14 -10.22 -12.27
C ARG A 88 4.09 -11.38 -11.97
N HIS A 89 4.84 -11.31 -10.88
CA HIS A 89 5.93 -12.24 -10.59
C HIS A 89 5.60 -13.20 -9.46
N GLY A 90 4.33 -13.56 -9.29
CA GLY A 90 3.97 -14.55 -8.31
C GLY A 90 2.90 -14.08 -7.35
N THR A 91 3.27 -13.83 -6.11
CA THR A 91 2.33 -13.51 -5.06
C THR A 91 2.28 -12.02 -4.77
N GLY A 92 1.18 -11.59 -4.16
CA GLY A 92 1.06 -10.25 -3.67
C GLY A 92 0.38 -9.28 -4.62
N LYS A 93 0.36 -8.03 -4.19
CA LYS A 93 -0.22 -6.93 -4.96
C LYS A 93 0.67 -5.72 -4.89
N ILE A 94 0.47 -4.82 -5.84
CA ILE A 94 1.07 -3.49 -5.84
C ILE A 94 -0.07 -2.49 -5.68
N VAL A 95 0.02 -1.63 -4.67
CA VAL A 95 -0.85 -0.46 -4.55
C VAL A 95 -0.02 0.74 -4.98
N TRP A 96 -0.57 1.56 -5.84
CA TRP A 96 0.18 2.66 -6.45
C TRP A 96 -0.60 3.96 -6.38
N ALA A 97 0.13 5.06 -6.43
CA ALA A 97 -0.44 6.40 -6.49
C ALA A 97 0.41 7.27 -7.42
N LEU A 98 -0.26 8.04 -8.26
CA LEU A 98 0.37 9.02 -9.14
C LEU A 98 0.15 10.39 -8.56
N ILE A 99 1.23 11.07 -8.20
CA ILE A 99 1.20 12.34 -7.50
C ILE A 99 1.72 13.42 -8.42
N GLY A 100 0.93 14.49 -8.60
CA GLY A 100 1.37 15.65 -9.35
C GLY A 100 2.18 16.60 -8.48
N LEU A 101 3.07 17.33 -9.11
CA LEU A 101 3.82 18.40 -8.46
C LEU A 101 3.05 19.72 -8.54
#